data_c91c60dc5b1f3d1c38f65672d703b296
#
_entry.id   c91c60dc5b1f3d1c38f65672d703b296
#
_cell.length_a   1.000
_cell.length_b   1.000
_cell.length_c   1.000
_cell.angle_alpha   90.00
_cell.angle_beta   90.00
_cell.angle_gamma   90.00
#
_symmetry.space_group_name_H-M   'P 1'
#
loop_
_entity.id
_entity.type
_entity.pdbx_description
1 polymer ?
#
loop_
_entity_poly.entity_id
_entity_poly.type
_entity_poly.pdbx_seq_one_letter_code
_entity_poly.pdbx_strand_id
1 'polypeptide(L)'
;MRTLVLALVLMFGGCAGMDSMSNQSRLDSEINVAPVNYKADIVAAMRTYLNDPSNVRDAYVSEPALKGVEGGRRYMSCLRYNAKKTGGQYAGIKDNIVTFRAGKLDRIIDGGNVRESAASLREQCKDAAYARFPELEQLTR
;
A
#
# COMPACT_ATOMS: atom_id res chain seq x y z
N MET A 1 64.91 40.10 -8.36
CA MET A 1 63.51 40.30 -8.72
C MET A 1 62.73 39.00 -8.49
N ARG A 2 61.94 38.96 -7.43
CA ARG A 2 61.18 37.79 -7.04
C ARG A 2 59.71 38.08 -7.32
N THR A 3 59.14 37.43 -8.33
CA THR A 3 57.72 37.52 -8.66
C THR A 3 56.94 36.55 -7.81
N LEU A 4 56.08 37.12 -6.95
CA LEU A 4 55.14 36.42 -6.12
C LEU A 4 53.89 36.15 -6.95
N VAL A 5 53.60 34.88 -7.23
CA VAL A 5 52.35 34.46 -7.90
C VAL A 5 51.33 34.14 -6.78
N LEU A 6 50.31 34.98 -6.66
CA LEU A 6 49.19 34.79 -5.75
C LEU A 6 48.19 33.83 -6.41
N ALA A 7 48.10 32.60 -5.93
CA ALA A 7 47.08 31.67 -6.36
C ALA A 7 45.77 31.94 -5.61
N LEU A 8 44.79 32.47 -6.30
CA LEU A 8 43.42 32.67 -5.80
C LEU A 8 42.62 31.35 -5.90
N VAL A 9 42.46 30.66 -4.77
CA VAL A 9 41.61 29.47 -4.68
C VAL A 9 40.18 29.91 -4.48
N LEU A 10 39.36 29.81 -5.52
CA LEU A 10 37.90 29.99 -5.46
C LEU A 10 37.29 28.73 -4.84
N MET A 11 36.87 28.80 -3.61
CA MET A 11 36.03 27.82 -2.94
C MET A 11 34.59 27.97 -3.43
N PHE A 12 34.18 27.20 -4.44
CA PHE A 12 32.78 27.00 -4.74
C PHE A 12 32.20 25.98 -3.75
N GLY A 13 31.64 26.47 -2.64
CA GLY A 13 30.85 25.68 -1.72
C GLY A 13 29.49 25.33 -2.37
N GLY A 14 29.32 24.09 -2.80
CA GLY A 14 28.07 23.62 -3.35
C GLY A 14 27.01 23.40 -2.27
N CYS A 15 25.96 24.25 -2.27
CA CYS A 15 24.73 24.06 -1.50
C CYS A 15 23.67 23.25 -2.27
N ALA A 16 24.06 22.21 -2.99
CA ALA A 16 23.12 21.42 -3.82
C ALA A 16 22.43 20.24 -3.07
N GLY A 17 22.79 19.99 -1.80
CA GLY A 17 22.30 18.82 -1.07
C GLY A 17 21.04 19.04 -0.23
N MET A 18 20.69 20.26 0.14
CA MET A 18 19.55 20.53 1.04
C MET A 18 18.21 20.56 0.35
N ASP A 19 18.14 21.01 -0.90
CA ASP A 19 16.87 21.09 -1.64
C ASP A 19 16.32 19.71 -2.03
N SER A 20 17.19 18.72 -2.23
CA SER A 20 16.79 17.36 -2.60
C SER A 20 16.11 16.62 -1.44
N MET A 21 16.60 16.80 -0.20
CA MET A 21 16.00 16.19 1.00
C MET A 21 14.67 16.83 1.38
N SER A 22 14.51 18.13 1.20
CA SER A 22 13.27 18.83 1.49
C SER A 22 12.14 18.44 0.50
N ASN A 23 12.46 18.27 -0.76
CA ASN A 23 11.53 17.82 -1.77
C ASN A 23 11.09 16.36 -1.55
N GLN A 24 11.99 15.47 -1.16
CA GLN A 24 11.67 14.09 -0.86
C GLN A 24 10.71 13.96 0.33
N SER A 25 10.97 14.68 1.43
CA SER A 25 10.08 14.66 2.60
C SER A 25 8.70 15.28 2.34
N ARG A 26 8.60 16.27 1.47
CA ARG A 26 7.32 16.82 1.02
C ARG A 26 6.54 15.79 0.20
N LEU A 27 7.16 15.17 -0.79
CA LEU A 27 6.55 14.11 -1.60
C LEU A 27 6.08 12.94 -0.72
N ASP A 28 6.88 12.52 0.25
CA ASP A 28 6.51 11.46 1.16
C ASP A 28 5.30 11.86 2.04
N SER A 29 5.19 13.10 2.48
CA SER A 29 4.05 13.56 3.26
C SER A 29 2.77 13.68 2.42
N GLU A 30 2.85 14.10 1.17
CA GLU A 30 1.71 14.16 0.24
C GLU A 30 1.20 12.78 -0.14
N ILE A 31 2.11 11.81 -0.28
CA ILE A 31 1.78 10.43 -0.64
C ILE A 31 1.22 9.65 0.56
N ASN A 32 1.74 9.90 1.76
CA ASN A 32 1.44 9.14 2.96
C ASN A 32 0.36 9.82 3.83
N VAL A 33 -0.75 10.17 3.22
CA VAL A 33 -1.96 10.63 3.92
C VAL A 33 -2.74 9.40 4.40
N ALA A 34 -3.17 9.42 5.67
CA ALA A 34 -3.96 8.33 6.24
C ALA A 34 -5.34 8.21 5.55
N PRO A 35 -5.74 7.01 5.11
CA PRO A 35 -7.01 6.81 4.44
C PRO A 35 -8.16 6.74 5.46
N VAL A 36 -8.93 7.81 5.61
CA VAL A 36 -10.06 7.88 6.57
C VAL A 36 -11.24 6.99 6.20
N ASN A 37 -11.49 6.83 4.90
CA ASN A 37 -12.65 6.08 4.37
C ASN A 37 -12.23 4.72 3.79
N TYR A 38 -11.16 4.12 4.30
CA TYR A 38 -10.55 2.92 3.70
C TYR A 38 -11.52 1.77 3.47
N LYS A 39 -12.48 1.54 4.37
CA LYS A 39 -13.49 0.48 4.22
C LYS A 39 -14.39 0.74 3.01
N ALA A 40 -14.90 1.95 2.86
CA ALA A 40 -15.74 2.32 1.72
C ALA A 40 -14.96 2.24 0.40
N ASP A 41 -13.72 2.70 0.39
CA ASP A 41 -12.84 2.62 -0.79
C ASP A 41 -12.57 1.15 -1.17
N ILE A 42 -12.34 0.26 -0.19
CA ILE A 42 -12.18 -1.19 -0.42
C ILE A 42 -13.46 -1.79 -0.99
N VAL A 43 -14.62 -1.53 -0.40
CA VAL A 43 -15.91 -2.04 -0.88
C VAL A 43 -16.16 -1.62 -2.32
N ALA A 44 -15.91 -0.35 -2.65
CA ALA A 44 -16.07 0.16 -4.01
C ALA A 44 -15.13 -0.55 -5.01
N ALA A 45 -13.87 -0.73 -4.66
CA ALA A 45 -12.90 -1.43 -5.50
C ALA A 45 -13.25 -2.92 -5.67
N MET A 46 -13.69 -3.60 -4.62
CA MET A 46 -14.01 -5.03 -4.65
C MET A 46 -15.22 -5.37 -5.54
N ARG A 47 -16.13 -4.42 -5.78
CA ARG A 47 -17.24 -4.60 -6.75
C ARG A 47 -16.75 -4.91 -8.15
N THR A 48 -15.64 -4.34 -8.57
CA THR A 48 -15.07 -4.53 -9.91
C THR A 48 -13.90 -5.51 -9.91
N TYR A 49 -13.24 -5.68 -8.78
CA TYR A 49 -12.10 -6.59 -8.64
C TYR A 49 -12.53 -8.06 -8.60
N LEU A 50 -13.65 -8.36 -7.93
CA LEU A 50 -14.16 -9.73 -7.82
C LEU A 50 -14.90 -10.16 -9.07
N ASN A 51 -14.69 -11.40 -9.52
CA ASN A 51 -15.47 -12.01 -10.61
C ASN A 51 -16.95 -12.13 -10.25
N ASP A 52 -17.22 -12.52 -9.01
CA ASP A 52 -18.57 -12.52 -8.43
C ASP A 52 -18.51 -11.85 -7.06
N PRO A 53 -18.95 -10.59 -6.93
CA PRO A 53 -18.94 -9.87 -5.67
C PRO A 53 -20.06 -10.31 -4.72
N SER A 54 -21.01 -11.13 -5.19
CA SER A 54 -22.13 -11.59 -4.35
C SER A 54 -21.71 -12.71 -3.39
N ASN A 55 -22.28 -12.68 -2.19
CA ASN A 55 -22.07 -13.72 -1.18
C ASN A 55 -20.59 -13.94 -0.79
N VAL A 56 -19.82 -12.87 -0.67
CA VAL A 56 -18.49 -12.92 -0.04
C VAL A 56 -18.65 -13.38 1.40
N ARG A 57 -17.75 -14.23 1.88
CA ARG A 57 -17.77 -14.80 3.23
C ARG A 57 -16.44 -14.54 3.94
N ASP A 58 -16.49 -14.66 5.25
CA ASP A 58 -15.30 -14.61 6.10
C ASP A 58 -14.44 -13.37 5.82
N ALA A 59 -15.10 -12.22 5.69
CA ALA A 59 -14.44 -10.96 5.40
C ALA A 59 -13.93 -10.29 6.67
N TYR A 60 -12.62 -9.97 6.65
CA TYR A 60 -11.92 -9.26 7.71
C TYR A 60 -10.97 -8.24 7.11
N VAL A 61 -10.76 -7.15 7.81
CA VAL A 61 -9.83 -6.09 7.41
C VAL A 61 -9.08 -5.57 8.64
N SER A 62 -7.80 -5.22 8.47
CA SER A 62 -7.06 -4.50 9.49
C SER A 62 -7.17 -2.99 9.28
N GLU A 63 -6.96 -2.22 10.34
CA GLU A 63 -6.77 -0.78 10.18
C GLU A 63 -5.53 -0.48 9.32
N PRO A 64 -5.57 0.62 8.54
CA PRO A 64 -4.43 1.03 7.75
C PRO A 64 -3.24 1.42 8.64
N ALA A 65 -2.09 0.82 8.38
CA ALA A 65 -0.84 1.14 9.07
C ALA A 65 0.22 1.59 8.07
N LEU A 66 1.03 2.57 8.45
CA LEU A 66 2.13 3.05 7.61
C LEU A 66 3.31 2.07 7.71
N LYS A 67 3.59 1.37 6.64
CA LYS A 67 4.65 0.35 6.56
C LYS A 67 5.67 0.67 5.47
N GLY A 68 6.91 0.17 5.64
CA GLY A 68 7.92 0.19 4.60
C GLY A 68 7.57 -0.79 3.49
N VAL A 69 7.65 -0.34 2.26
CA VAL A 69 7.48 -1.16 1.05
C VAL A 69 8.58 -0.80 0.06
N GLU A 70 8.74 -1.60 -0.99
CA GLU A 70 9.63 -1.21 -2.06
C GLU A 70 9.21 0.14 -2.66
N GLY A 71 10.16 1.07 -2.73
CA GLY A 71 9.92 2.44 -3.18
C GLY A 71 9.41 3.41 -2.10
N GLY A 72 9.55 3.07 -0.79
CA GLY A 72 9.28 3.98 0.32
C GLY A 72 8.26 3.47 1.33
N ARG A 73 7.52 4.38 1.95
CA ARG A 73 6.49 4.05 2.94
C ARG A 73 5.10 4.19 2.31
N ARG A 74 4.16 3.33 2.73
CA ARG A 74 2.76 3.38 2.30
C ARG A 74 1.83 2.97 3.43
N TYR A 75 0.64 3.55 3.45
CA TYR A 75 -0.45 2.97 4.24
C TYR A 75 -0.92 1.67 3.60
N MET A 76 -1.06 0.64 4.42
CA MET A 76 -1.50 -0.69 4.02
C MET A 76 -2.52 -1.23 5.01
N SER A 77 -3.54 -1.94 4.49
CA SER A 77 -4.43 -2.79 5.26
C SER A 77 -4.30 -4.23 4.79
N CYS A 78 -4.37 -5.16 5.72
CA CYS A 78 -4.55 -6.57 5.40
C CYS A 78 -6.03 -6.86 5.22
N LEU A 79 -6.38 -7.48 4.11
CA LEU A 79 -7.74 -7.83 3.74
C LEU A 79 -7.84 -9.35 3.57
N ARG A 80 -8.77 -9.97 4.26
CA ARG A 80 -9.03 -11.41 4.20
C ARG A 80 -10.48 -11.63 3.81
N TYR A 81 -10.73 -12.54 2.89
CA TYR A 81 -12.08 -12.91 2.48
C TYR A 81 -12.09 -14.24 1.72
N ASN A 82 -13.30 -14.80 1.56
CA ASN A 82 -13.57 -15.97 0.76
C ASN A 82 -14.65 -15.61 -0.28
N ALA A 83 -14.25 -15.48 -1.53
CA ALA A 83 -15.10 -15.13 -2.65
C ALA A 83 -15.24 -16.30 -3.63
N LYS A 84 -16.26 -16.24 -4.48
CA LYS A 84 -16.49 -17.21 -5.53
C LYS A 84 -15.59 -16.98 -6.74
N LYS A 85 -15.11 -18.06 -7.32
CA LYS A 85 -14.49 -18.08 -8.65
C LYS A 85 -15.55 -17.96 -9.74
N THR A 86 -15.12 -17.79 -10.98
CA THR A 86 -15.96 -17.75 -12.18
C THR A 86 -16.94 -18.93 -12.28
N GLY A 87 -16.61 -20.09 -11.74
CA GLY A 87 -17.48 -21.28 -11.72
C GLY A 87 -18.47 -21.34 -10.55
N GLY A 88 -18.62 -20.26 -9.75
CA GLY A 88 -19.55 -20.21 -8.62
C GLY A 88 -19.07 -20.91 -7.34
N GLN A 89 -17.96 -21.60 -7.39
CA GLN A 89 -17.35 -22.26 -6.22
C GLN A 89 -16.47 -21.29 -5.42
N TYR A 90 -16.48 -21.41 -4.11
CA TYR A 90 -15.62 -20.63 -3.23
C TYR A 90 -14.13 -20.96 -3.44
N ALA A 91 -13.31 -19.92 -3.48
CA ALA A 91 -11.86 -20.03 -3.67
C ALA A 91 -11.11 -20.47 -2.42
N GLY A 92 -11.76 -20.43 -1.25
CA GLY A 92 -11.12 -20.51 0.05
C GLY A 92 -10.68 -19.13 0.57
N ILE A 93 -10.33 -19.08 1.84
CA ILE A 93 -9.87 -17.84 2.49
C ILE A 93 -8.51 -17.46 1.94
N LYS A 94 -8.37 -16.21 1.50
CA LYS A 94 -7.12 -15.63 1.00
C LYS A 94 -6.78 -14.33 1.72
N ASP A 95 -5.50 -14.14 1.99
CA ASP A 95 -4.96 -12.88 2.45
C ASP A 95 -4.57 -12.01 1.24
N ASN A 96 -4.90 -10.74 1.34
CA ASN A 96 -4.55 -9.72 0.36
C ASN A 96 -4.04 -8.49 1.10
N ILE A 97 -3.26 -7.66 0.41
CA ILE A 97 -2.83 -6.37 0.92
C ILE A 97 -3.48 -5.29 0.07
N VAL A 98 -4.09 -4.32 0.73
CA VAL A 98 -4.59 -3.10 0.11
C VAL A 98 -3.63 -1.98 0.43
N THR A 99 -3.12 -1.29 -0.58
CA THR A 99 -2.25 -0.13 -0.42
C THR A 99 -2.99 1.16 -0.71
N PHE A 100 -2.58 2.22 -0.02
CA PHE A 100 -3.18 3.54 -0.16
C PHE A 100 -2.13 4.58 -0.54
N ARG A 101 -2.55 5.55 -1.32
CA ARG A 101 -1.75 6.68 -1.75
C ARG A 101 -2.58 7.94 -1.66
N ALA A 102 -2.03 8.98 -1.05
CA ALA A 102 -2.74 10.26 -0.86
C ALA A 102 -4.14 10.09 -0.25
N GLY A 103 -4.28 9.18 0.73
CA GLY A 103 -5.54 8.91 1.42
C GLY A 103 -6.58 8.10 0.64
N LYS A 104 -6.23 7.60 -0.56
CA LYS A 104 -7.11 6.81 -1.43
C LYS A 104 -6.53 5.44 -1.71
N LEU A 105 -7.39 4.46 -1.99
CA LEU A 105 -6.97 3.14 -2.41
C LEU A 105 -6.15 3.24 -3.71
N ASP A 106 -4.95 2.68 -3.69
CA ASP A 106 -4.02 2.63 -4.82
C ASP A 106 -4.13 1.29 -5.56
N ARG A 107 -3.96 0.18 -4.83
CA ARG A 107 -4.06 -1.16 -5.42
C ARG A 107 -4.41 -2.24 -4.40
N ILE A 108 -4.89 -3.36 -4.93
CA ILE A 108 -5.08 -4.60 -4.19
C ILE A 108 -4.02 -5.59 -4.69
N ILE A 109 -3.23 -6.13 -3.78
CA ILE A 109 -2.17 -7.09 -4.05
C ILE A 109 -2.65 -8.44 -3.52
N ASP A 110 -2.82 -9.40 -4.41
CA ASP A 110 -3.10 -10.78 -4.07
C ASP A 110 -1.90 -11.69 -4.33
N GLY A 111 -1.86 -12.83 -3.69
CA GLY A 111 -0.82 -13.83 -3.91
C GLY A 111 -0.97 -14.59 -5.22
N GLY A 112 -2.05 -14.37 -5.97
CA GLY A 112 -2.37 -15.13 -7.16
C GLY A 112 -2.33 -16.64 -6.91
N ASN A 113 -1.80 -17.38 -7.86
CA ASN A 113 -1.56 -18.82 -7.76
C ASN A 113 -0.08 -19.14 -7.44
N VAL A 114 0.73 -18.14 -7.10
CA VAL A 114 2.15 -18.29 -6.79
C VAL A 114 2.32 -18.47 -5.28
N ARG A 115 2.85 -19.63 -4.89
CA ARG A 115 2.99 -20.03 -3.48
C ARG A 115 3.85 -19.06 -2.66
N GLU A 116 4.94 -18.58 -3.25
CA GLU A 116 5.87 -17.63 -2.62
C GLU A 116 5.21 -16.28 -2.36
N SER A 117 4.44 -15.79 -3.32
CA SER A 117 3.69 -14.53 -3.17
C SER A 117 2.63 -14.62 -2.08
N ALA A 118 1.88 -15.72 -2.04
CA ALA A 118 0.90 -15.97 -0.97
C ALA A 118 1.55 -16.10 0.41
N ALA A 119 2.75 -16.72 0.49
CA ALA A 119 3.51 -16.82 1.74
C ALA A 119 4.01 -15.45 2.20
N SER A 120 4.50 -14.62 1.29
CA SER A 120 4.92 -13.25 1.58
C SER A 120 3.78 -12.38 2.11
N LEU A 121 2.60 -12.47 1.51
CA LEU A 121 1.41 -11.74 1.99
C LEU A 121 1.00 -12.18 3.40
N ARG A 122 0.99 -13.48 3.68
CA ARG A 122 0.70 -13.99 5.02
C ARG A 122 1.71 -13.50 6.05
N GLU A 123 2.99 -13.47 5.71
CA GLU A 123 4.04 -12.96 6.60
C GLU A 123 3.86 -11.47 6.89
N GLN A 124 3.55 -10.66 5.89
CA GLN A 124 3.29 -9.24 6.07
C GLN A 124 2.03 -8.96 6.92
N CYS A 125 1.06 -9.86 6.91
CA CYS A 125 -0.22 -9.73 7.60
C CYS A 125 -0.31 -10.57 8.89
N LYS A 126 0.74 -11.27 9.31
CA LYS A 126 0.69 -12.19 10.46
C LYS A 126 0.29 -11.52 11.78
N ASP A 127 0.74 -10.29 11.98
CA ASP A 127 0.48 -9.50 13.19
C ASP A 127 -0.66 -8.49 12.99
N ALA A 128 -1.45 -8.63 11.93
CA ALA A 128 -2.54 -7.70 11.65
C ALA A 128 -3.71 -7.92 12.63
N ALA A 129 -4.14 -6.85 13.26
CA ALA A 129 -5.35 -6.85 14.09
C ALA A 129 -6.59 -6.83 13.18
N TYR A 130 -7.08 -8.00 12.80
CA TYR A 130 -8.25 -8.14 11.96
C TYR A 130 -9.55 -7.84 12.70
N ALA A 131 -10.39 -7.00 12.10
CA ALA A 131 -11.78 -6.81 12.49
C ALA A 131 -12.71 -7.38 11.41
N ARG A 132 -13.91 -7.81 11.79
CA ARG A 132 -14.93 -8.26 10.83
C ARG A 132 -15.28 -7.14 9.86
N PHE A 133 -15.56 -7.53 8.62
CA PHE A 133 -15.87 -6.59 7.54
C PHE A 133 -17.20 -6.95 6.85
N PRO A 134 -18.33 -6.80 7.58
CA PRO A 134 -19.64 -7.19 7.08
C PRO A 134 -20.08 -6.41 5.82
N GLU A 135 -19.59 -5.17 5.64
CA GLU A 135 -19.91 -4.37 4.47
C GLU A 135 -19.40 -5.02 3.16
N LEU A 136 -18.31 -5.79 3.23
CA LEU A 136 -17.82 -6.57 2.10
C LEU A 136 -18.67 -7.82 1.86
N GLU A 137 -19.18 -8.46 2.92
CA GLU A 137 -20.05 -9.63 2.82
C GLU A 137 -21.43 -9.30 2.23
N GLN A 138 -21.89 -8.05 2.38
CA GLN A 138 -23.18 -7.55 1.88
C GLN A 138 -23.12 -7.05 0.43
N LEU A 139 -21.97 -7.21 -0.25
CA LEU A 139 -21.89 -6.85 -1.66
C LEU A 139 -22.90 -7.64 -2.50
N THR A 140 -23.61 -6.91 -3.34
CA THR A 140 -24.50 -7.43 -4.38
C THR A 140 -24.00 -6.97 -5.75
N ARG A 141 -24.41 -7.65 -6.78
CA ARG A 141 -24.14 -7.23 -8.17
C ARG A 141 -24.87 -5.95 -8.50
#